data_f2e5f33f0bcff2409ae0c628cac92a37
#
_entry.id   f2e5f33f0bcff2409ae0c628cac92a37
#
_cell.length_a   1.000
_cell.length_b   1.000
_cell.length_c   1.000
_cell.angle_alpha   90.00
_cell.angle_beta   90.00
_cell.angle_gamma   90.00
#
_symmetry.space_group_name_H-M   'P 1'
#
loop_
_entity.id
_entity.type
_entity.pdbx_description
1 polymer ?
#
loop_
_entity_poly.entity_id
_entity_poly.type
_entity_poly.pdbx_seq_one_letter_code
_entity_poly.pdbx_strand_id
1 'polypeptide(L)'
;MSDVYEIAREYGRALFMLTEECGTTERVREEAAALAVVLSENPEYERILDTPALSPDERIAMIDEALSSLDVHLSNLVRILAKKRMAYALGRTLKAYEECYMESRGIVRAEAVSAVALTEEQSRRLSEKLGRITGKQIIIVNKVDPTVLGGLKLRYMGIQRDGSVKTRLDSFARALSESVI
;
A
#
# COMPACT_ATOMS: atom_id res chain seq x y z
N MET A 1 7.39 -5.36 -16.71
CA MET A 1 6.68 -5.17 -15.41
C MET A 1 7.58 -4.58 -14.32
N SER A 2 8.91 -4.80 -14.35
CA SER A 2 9.87 -4.17 -13.42
C SER A 2 9.85 -2.64 -13.46
N ASP A 3 9.84 -2.04 -14.66
CA ASP A 3 9.94 -0.59 -14.85
C ASP A 3 8.84 0.23 -14.15
N VAL A 4 7.59 -0.26 -14.14
CA VAL A 4 6.47 0.47 -13.52
C VAL A 4 6.61 0.56 -12.00
N TYR A 5 7.12 -0.49 -11.36
CA TYR A 5 7.36 -0.48 -9.92
C TYR A 5 8.54 0.42 -9.52
N GLU A 6 9.59 0.45 -10.32
CA GLU A 6 10.74 1.34 -10.10
C GLU A 6 10.32 2.79 -10.25
N ILE A 7 9.65 3.13 -11.36
CA ILE A 7 9.09 4.46 -11.60
C ILE A 7 8.20 4.91 -10.44
N ALA A 8 7.23 4.08 -10.06
CA ALA A 8 6.32 4.40 -8.97
C ALA A 8 7.04 4.66 -7.64
N ARG A 9 8.07 3.86 -7.33
CA ARG A 9 8.88 4.05 -6.12
C ARG A 9 9.70 5.33 -6.16
N GLU A 10 10.34 5.63 -7.28
CA GLU A 10 11.14 6.85 -7.44
C GLU A 10 10.30 8.11 -7.29
N TYR A 11 9.17 8.19 -8.02
CA TYR A 11 8.29 9.35 -7.94
C TYR A 11 7.58 9.48 -6.60
N GLY A 12 7.13 8.36 -6.01
CA GLY A 12 6.51 8.35 -4.68
C GLY A 12 7.47 8.82 -3.60
N ARG A 13 8.72 8.33 -3.64
CA ARG A 13 9.77 8.76 -2.72
C ARG A 13 10.15 10.22 -2.92
N ALA A 14 10.28 10.67 -4.17
CA ALA A 14 10.60 12.06 -4.48
C ALA A 14 9.52 13.02 -3.97
N LEU A 15 8.23 12.68 -4.19
CA LEU A 15 7.12 13.46 -3.64
C LEU A 15 7.18 13.49 -2.11
N PHE A 16 7.44 12.35 -1.46
CA PHE A 16 7.53 12.27 0.00
C PHE A 16 8.65 13.19 0.53
N MET A 17 9.85 13.11 -0.03
CA MET A 17 10.97 13.94 0.38
C MET A 17 10.65 15.43 0.22
N LEU A 18 10.06 15.81 -0.92
CA LEU A 18 9.69 17.20 -1.20
C LEU A 18 8.65 17.72 -0.20
N THR A 19 7.62 16.92 0.10
CA THR A 19 6.57 17.32 1.05
C THR A 19 7.06 17.36 2.49
N GLU A 20 8.02 16.53 2.89
CA GLU A 20 8.68 16.60 4.19
C GLU A 20 9.50 17.91 4.32
N GLU A 21 10.26 18.28 3.29
CA GLU A 21 11.02 19.53 3.27
C GLU A 21 10.10 20.77 3.32
N CYS A 22 8.96 20.72 2.64
CA CYS A 22 7.98 21.81 2.60
C CYS A 22 7.01 21.82 3.79
N GLY A 23 7.00 20.79 4.64
CA GLY A 23 6.09 20.67 5.77
C GLY A 23 4.62 20.43 5.39
N THR A 24 4.36 19.92 4.19
CA THR A 24 3.00 19.67 3.65
C THR A 24 2.61 18.20 3.63
N THR A 25 3.43 17.32 4.23
CA THR A 25 3.29 15.85 4.14
C THR A 25 1.92 15.34 4.56
N GLU A 26 1.37 15.80 5.67
CA GLU A 26 0.08 15.32 6.18
C GLU A 26 -1.06 15.69 5.21
N ARG A 27 -1.07 16.94 4.74
CA ARG A 27 -2.06 17.41 3.77
C ARG A 27 -1.98 16.63 2.47
N VAL A 28 -0.78 16.51 1.90
CA VAL A 28 -0.57 15.77 0.65
C VAL A 28 -0.93 14.29 0.80
N ARG A 29 -0.69 13.71 1.97
CA ARG A 29 -1.08 12.34 2.28
C ARG A 29 -2.60 12.14 2.24
N GLU A 30 -3.37 13.04 2.85
CA GLU A 30 -4.84 12.97 2.82
C GLU A 30 -5.37 13.12 1.39
N GLU A 31 -4.85 14.10 0.65
CA GLU A 31 -5.23 14.35 -0.74
C GLU A 31 -4.82 13.16 -1.66
N ALA A 32 -3.63 12.60 -1.46
CA ALA A 32 -3.15 11.43 -2.20
C ALA A 32 -4.00 10.18 -1.92
N ALA A 33 -4.43 9.99 -0.67
CA ALA A 33 -5.34 8.90 -0.31
C ALA A 33 -6.71 9.05 -0.98
N ALA A 34 -7.27 10.27 -0.97
CA ALA A 34 -8.53 10.56 -1.67
C ALA A 34 -8.41 10.33 -3.18
N LEU A 35 -7.33 10.83 -3.80
CA LEU A 35 -7.07 10.61 -5.22
C LEU A 35 -6.91 9.12 -5.56
N ALA A 36 -6.23 8.35 -4.71
CA ALA A 36 -6.08 6.90 -4.90
C ALA A 36 -7.42 6.15 -4.87
N VAL A 37 -8.38 6.57 -4.02
CA VAL A 37 -9.74 6.04 -4.02
C VAL A 37 -10.45 6.35 -5.33
N VAL A 38 -10.43 7.60 -5.78
CA VAL A 38 -11.05 8.03 -7.06
C VAL A 38 -10.50 7.23 -8.24
N LEU A 39 -9.16 7.03 -8.30
CA LEU A 39 -8.54 6.24 -9.37
C LEU A 39 -8.90 4.75 -9.28
N SER A 40 -9.07 4.19 -8.09
CA SER A 40 -9.47 2.80 -7.92
C SER A 40 -10.91 2.52 -8.37
N GLU A 41 -11.79 3.50 -8.19
CA GLU A 41 -13.19 3.46 -8.62
C GLU A 41 -13.36 3.77 -10.12
N ASN A 42 -12.42 4.51 -10.71
CA ASN A 42 -12.47 4.97 -12.09
C ASN A 42 -11.14 4.68 -12.82
N PRO A 43 -10.82 3.42 -13.09
CA PRO A 43 -9.53 3.04 -13.70
C PRO A 43 -9.35 3.58 -15.13
N GLU A 44 -10.42 4.07 -15.76
CA GLU A 44 -10.38 4.72 -17.06
C GLU A 44 -9.67 6.07 -17.04
N TYR A 45 -9.59 6.76 -15.89
CA TYR A 45 -8.94 8.09 -15.83
C TYR A 45 -7.44 8.00 -16.16
N GLU A 46 -6.76 6.96 -15.67
CA GLU A 46 -5.36 6.74 -16.02
C GLU A 46 -5.20 6.50 -17.54
N ARG A 47 -6.13 5.78 -18.16
CA ARG A 47 -6.10 5.49 -19.60
C ARG A 47 -6.37 6.72 -20.44
N ILE A 48 -7.32 7.58 -20.01
CA ILE A 48 -7.64 8.84 -20.69
C ILE A 48 -6.40 9.74 -20.71
N LEU A 49 -5.71 9.87 -19.57
CA LEU A 49 -4.50 10.69 -19.46
C LEU A 49 -3.33 10.15 -20.31
N ASP A 50 -3.29 8.86 -20.61
CA ASP A 50 -2.23 8.25 -21.44
C ASP A 50 -2.65 8.12 -22.93
N THR A 51 -3.91 8.47 -23.30
CA THR A 51 -4.36 8.33 -24.67
C THR A 51 -3.57 9.20 -25.66
N PRO A 52 -3.20 8.67 -26.83
CA PRO A 52 -2.58 9.47 -27.91
C PRO A 52 -3.52 10.53 -28.53
N ALA A 53 -4.83 10.38 -28.32
CA ALA A 53 -5.84 11.27 -28.90
C ALA A 53 -5.84 12.68 -28.27
N LEU A 54 -5.33 12.82 -27.03
CA LEU A 54 -5.20 14.11 -26.37
C LEU A 54 -3.83 14.73 -26.67
N SER A 55 -3.85 16.00 -27.04
CA SER A 55 -2.63 16.80 -27.10
C SER A 55 -2.05 17.02 -25.69
N PRO A 56 -0.75 17.33 -25.57
CA PRO A 56 -0.14 17.62 -24.26
C PRO A 56 -0.84 18.77 -23.51
N ASP A 57 -1.27 19.80 -24.24
CA ASP A 57 -1.90 20.98 -23.62
C ASP A 57 -3.32 20.69 -23.13
N GLU A 58 -4.13 19.96 -23.92
CA GLU A 58 -5.46 19.51 -23.50
C GLU A 58 -5.39 18.62 -22.26
N ARG A 59 -4.41 17.72 -22.22
CA ARG A 59 -4.19 16.83 -21.07
C ARG A 59 -3.88 17.61 -19.80
N ILE A 60 -3.02 18.62 -19.91
CA ILE A 60 -2.67 19.48 -18.78
C ILE A 60 -3.86 20.32 -18.34
N ALA A 61 -4.60 20.91 -19.27
CA ALA A 61 -5.80 21.67 -18.96
C ALA A 61 -6.83 20.83 -18.17
N MET A 62 -7.05 19.58 -18.59
CA MET A 62 -7.93 18.66 -17.86
C MET A 62 -7.43 18.37 -16.43
N ILE A 63 -6.12 18.17 -16.24
CA ILE A 63 -5.52 17.96 -14.93
C ILE A 63 -5.67 19.21 -14.06
N ASP A 64 -5.40 20.38 -14.61
CA ASP A 64 -5.49 21.66 -13.91
C ASP A 64 -6.91 21.97 -13.45
N GLU A 65 -7.90 21.65 -14.26
CA GLU A 65 -9.32 21.78 -13.91
C GLU A 65 -9.71 20.80 -12.79
N ALA A 66 -9.36 19.52 -12.97
CA ALA A 66 -9.75 18.45 -12.04
C ALA A 66 -9.05 18.56 -10.68
N LEU A 67 -7.79 18.98 -10.67
CA LEU A 67 -6.91 18.96 -9.47
C LEU A 67 -6.60 20.36 -8.93
N SER A 68 -7.37 21.37 -9.30
CA SER A 68 -7.16 22.77 -8.91
C SER A 68 -7.17 23.02 -7.39
N SER A 69 -7.85 22.17 -6.62
CA SER A 69 -7.97 22.26 -5.16
C SER A 69 -6.88 21.50 -4.40
N LEU A 70 -6.09 20.67 -5.08
CA LEU A 70 -5.06 19.86 -4.47
C LEU A 70 -3.77 20.65 -4.26
N ASP A 71 -2.93 20.11 -3.38
CA ASP A 71 -1.58 20.64 -3.14
C ASP A 71 -0.78 20.71 -4.45
N VAL A 72 0.01 21.78 -4.59
CA VAL A 72 0.79 22.05 -5.80
C VAL A 72 1.78 20.93 -6.14
N HIS A 73 2.37 20.30 -5.14
CA HIS A 73 3.34 19.22 -5.34
C HIS A 73 2.68 17.96 -5.89
N LEU A 74 1.48 17.62 -5.37
CA LEU A 74 0.68 16.49 -5.86
C LEU A 74 0.19 16.74 -7.28
N SER A 75 -0.35 17.93 -7.57
CA SER A 75 -0.79 18.32 -8.91
C SER A 75 0.38 18.29 -9.92
N ASN A 76 1.57 18.77 -9.52
CA ASN A 76 2.76 18.72 -10.37
C ASN A 76 3.22 17.29 -10.65
N LEU A 77 3.15 16.38 -9.68
CA LEU A 77 3.43 14.97 -9.91
C LEU A 77 2.53 14.39 -11.00
N VAL A 78 1.20 14.64 -10.91
CA VAL A 78 0.25 14.15 -11.91
C VAL A 78 0.57 14.71 -13.28
N ARG A 79 0.87 16.02 -13.38
CA ARG A 79 1.29 16.67 -14.65
C ARG A 79 2.55 16.04 -15.24
N ILE A 80 3.55 15.75 -14.41
CA ILE A 80 4.80 15.14 -14.86
C ILE A 80 4.54 13.74 -15.43
N LEU A 81 3.79 12.91 -14.70
CA LEU A 81 3.45 11.56 -15.15
C LEU A 81 2.64 11.59 -16.45
N ALA A 82 1.65 12.46 -16.54
CA ALA A 82 0.82 12.61 -17.74
C ALA A 82 1.61 13.12 -18.94
N LYS A 83 2.53 14.09 -18.77
CA LYS A 83 3.44 14.56 -19.84
C LYS A 83 4.32 13.44 -20.38
N LYS A 84 4.78 12.57 -19.49
CA LYS A 84 5.62 11.41 -19.85
C LYS A 84 4.81 10.21 -20.37
N ARG A 85 3.49 10.30 -20.44
CA ARG A 85 2.59 9.18 -20.76
C ARG A 85 2.78 7.99 -19.81
N MET A 86 2.86 8.30 -18.54
CA MET A 86 3.10 7.35 -17.45
C MET A 86 1.98 7.46 -16.40
N ALA A 87 0.79 7.98 -16.76
CA ALA A 87 -0.34 8.11 -15.85
C ALA A 87 -0.80 6.75 -15.30
N TYR A 88 -0.59 5.66 -16.04
CA TYR A 88 -0.81 4.29 -15.59
C TYR A 88 -0.01 3.89 -14.34
N ALA A 89 1.03 4.65 -13.99
CA ALA A 89 1.80 4.44 -12.77
C ALA A 89 1.28 5.24 -11.56
N LEU A 90 0.31 6.14 -11.77
CA LEU A 90 -0.11 7.11 -10.76
C LEU A 90 -0.61 6.43 -9.48
N GLY A 91 -1.55 5.49 -9.58
CA GLY A 91 -2.07 4.78 -8.41
C GLY A 91 -0.99 4.06 -7.61
N ARG A 92 0.02 3.47 -8.30
CA ARG A 92 1.17 2.86 -7.63
C ARG A 92 2.12 3.89 -7.01
N THR A 93 2.27 5.05 -7.63
CA THR A 93 3.09 6.16 -7.11
C THR A 93 2.51 6.70 -5.81
N LEU A 94 1.18 6.89 -5.74
CA LEU A 94 0.50 7.31 -4.52
C LEU A 94 0.66 6.27 -3.40
N LYS A 95 0.60 4.99 -3.74
CA LYS A 95 0.87 3.91 -2.79
C LYS A 95 2.31 3.92 -2.28
N ALA A 96 3.29 4.15 -3.15
CA ALA A 96 4.69 4.25 -2.76
C ALA A 96 4.95 5.47 -1.86
N TYR A 97 4.28 6.59 -2.11
CA TYR A 97 4.28 7.75 -1.22
C TYR A 97 3.80 7.39 0.20
N GLU A 98 2.64 6.71 0.31
CA GLU A 98 2.10 6.25 1.59
C GLU A 98 3.05 5.27 2.30
N GLU A 99 3.73 4.39 1.55
CA GLU A 99 4.73 3.47 2.11
C GLU A 99 5.92 4.24 2.71
N CYS A 100 6.44 5.26 2.02
CA CYS A 100 7.50 6.13 2.53
C CYS A 100 7.05 6.90 3.79
N TYR A 101 5.84 7.44 3.80
CA TYR A 101 5.26 8.11 4.97
C TYR A 101 5.21 7.15 6.17
N MET A 102 4.66 5.96 5.98
CA MET A 102 4.55 4.98 7.05
C MET A 102 5.92 4.57 7.59
N GLU A 103 6.88 4.36 6.69
CA GLU A 103 8.25 4.00 7.07
C GLU A 103 8.89 5.11 7.93
N SER A 104 8.75 6.38 7.53
CA SER A 104 9.30 7.53 8.26
C SER A 104 8.69 7.69 9.66
N ARG A 105 7.42 7.35 9.82
CA ARG A 105 6.70 7.40 11.11
C ARG A 105 6.87 6.12 11.94
N GLY A 106 7.66 5.15 11.46
CA GLY A 106 7.84 3.86 12.13
C GLY A 106 6.56 3.02 12.18
N ILE A 107 5.64 3.24 11.24
CA ILE A 107 4.38 2.50 11.11
C ILE A 107 4.59 1.31 10.18
N VAL A 108 4.12 0.14 10.57
CA VAL A 108 4.21 -1.08 9.76
C VAL A 108 2.83 -1.66 9.54
N ARG A 109 2.47 -1.93 8.28
CA ARG A 109 1.30 -2.75 7.95
C ARG A 109 1.64 -4.23 8.12
N ALA A 110 0.85 -4.92 8.93
CA ALA A 110 0.90 -6.36 9.09
C ALA A 110 -0.37 -6.97 8.48
N GLU A 111 -0.20 -7.81 7.45
CA GLU A 111 -1.30 -8.57 6.86
C GLU A 111 -1.56 -9.80 7.72
N ALA A 112 -2.80 -9.96 8.16
CA ALA A 112 -3.27 -11.07 8.94
C ALA A 112 -4.32 -11.84 8.13
N VAL A 113 -4.01 -13.07 7.69
CA VAL A 113 -4.97 -13.93 6.97
C VAL A 113 -5.56 -14.93 7.94
N SER A 114 -6.88 -14.96 8.04
CA SER A 114 -7.66 -15.79 8.97
C SER A 114 -8.90 -16.38 8.29
N ALA A 115 -9.43 -17.49 8.82
CA ALA A 115 -10.63 -18.14 8.31
C ALA A 115 -11.89 -17.27 8.41
N VAL A 116 -11.96 -16.45 9.43
CA VAL A 116 -13.05 -15.50 9.72
C VAL A 116 -12.47 -14.14 10.04
N ALA A 117 -13.26 -13.08 9.88
CA ALA A 117 -12.82 -11.72 10.21
C ALA A 117 -12.39 -11.63 11.70
N LEU A 118 -11.27 -10.97 11.92
CA LEU A 118 -10.81 -10.66 13.27
C LEU A 118 -11.71 -9.59 13.88
N THR A 119 -12.05 -9.76 15.16
CA THR A 119 -12.72 -8.70 15.91
C THR A 119 -11.77 -7.52 16.13
N GLU A 120 -12.31 -6.34 16.41
CA GLU A 120 -11.51 -5.16 16.76
C GLU A 120 -10.57 -5.45 17.94
N GLU A 121 -11.06 -6.14 18.97
CA GLU A 121 -10.24 -6.50 20.12
C GLU A 121 -9.10 -7.45 19.76
N GLN A 122 -9.34 -8.44 18.89
CA GLN A 122 -8.31 -9.36 18.42
C GLN A 122 -7.27 -8.61 17.58
N SER A 123 -7.70 -7.72 16.70
CA SER A 123 -6.82 -6.89 15.88
C SER A 123 -5.95 -5.97 16.75
N ARG A 124 -6.53 -5.34 17.77
CA ARG A 124 -5.82 -4.49 18.73
C ARG A 124 -4.77 -5.28 19.52
N ARG A 125 -5.14 -6.42 20.10
CA ARG A 125 -4.21 -7.28 20.85
C ARG A 125 -3.06 -7.77 19.97
N LEU A 126 -3.33 -8.09 18.70
CA LEU A 126 -2.33 -8.52 17.74
C LEU A 126 -1.37 -7.37 17.40
N SER A 127 -1.92 -6.18 17.15
CA SER A 127 -1.15 -4.95 16.92
C SER A 127 -0.21 -4.63 18.09
N GLU A 128 -0.74 -4.63 19.32
CA GLU A 128 0.04 -4.39 20.54
C GLU A 128 1.18 -5.42 20.71
N LYS A 129 0.87 -6.70 20.50
CA LYS A 129 1.86 -7.78 20.62
C LYS A 129 2.99 -7.65 19.60
N LEU A 130 2.63 -7.38 18.34
CA LEU A 130 3.62 -7.15 17.28
C LEU A 130 4.41 -5.86 17.53
N GLY A 131 3.75 -4.80 18.00
CA GLY A 131 4.38 -3.54 18.37
C GLY A 131 5.46 -3.73 19.44
N ARG A 132 5.19 -4.52 20.48
CA ARG A 132 6.18 -4.85 21.53
C ARG A 132 7.39 -5.62 20.98
N ILE A 133 7.16 -6.51 20.00
CA ILE A 133 8.23 -7.32 19.40
C ILE A 133 9.09 -6.51 18.45
N THR A 134 8.46 -5.59 17.67
CA THR A 134 9.13 -4.86 16.58
C THR A 134 9.62 -3.47 17.00
N GLY A 135 9.13 -2.94 18.12
CA GLY A 135 9.36 -1.55 18.53
C GLY A 135 8.68 -0.52 17.62
N LYS A 136 7.72 -0.95 16.77
CA LYS A 136 7.05 -0.13 15.78
C LYS A 136 5.55 -0.07 16.04
N GLN A 137 4.88 0.95 15.50
CA GLN A 137 3.44 1.01 15.48
C GLN A 137 2.91 0.06 14.38
N ILE A 138 2.00 -0.85 14.74
CA ILE A 138 1.50 -1.87 13.80
C ILE A 138 0.06 -1.58 13.44
N ILE A 139 -0.23 -1.54 12.13
CA ILE A 139 -1.60 -1.53 11.60
C ILE A 139 -1.90 -2.92 11.05
N ILE A 140 -2.94 -3.56 11.59
CA ILE A 140 -3.38 -4.88 11.13
C ILE A 140 -4.34 -4.70 9.95
N VAL A 141 -4.00 -5.33 8.83
CA VAL A 141 -4.89 -5.49 7.67
C VAL A 141 -5.35 -6.93 7.64
N ASN A 142 -6.60 -7.18 8.02
CA ASN A 142 -7.15 -8.53 8.03
C ASN A 142 -7.70 -8.91 6.66
N LYS A 143 -7.26 -10.06 6.16
CA LYS A 143 -7.85 -10.74 4.99
C LYS A 143 -8.52 -12.02 5.43
N VAL A 144 -9.76 -12.22 4.99
CA VAL A 144 -10.49 -13.45 5.25
C VAL A 144 -10.23 -14.41 4.10
N ASP A 145 -9.73 -15.60 4.44
CA ASP A 145 -9.52 -16.71 3.51
C ASP A 145 -10.11 -17.99 4.11
N PRO A 146 -11.28 -18.42 3.64
CA PRO A 146 -11.95 -19.62 4.16
C PRO A 146 -11.16 -20.92 3.96
N THR A 147 -10.12 -20.92 3.11
CA THR A 147 -9.25 -22.10 2.93
C THR A 147 -8.30 -22.31 4.10
N VAL A 148 -8.15 -21.33 4.95
CA VAL A 148 -7.43 -21.44 6.23
C VAL A 148 -8.35 -22.14 7.23
N LEU A 149 -8.10 -23.43 7.49
CA LEU A 149 -8.92 -24.27 8.40
C LEU A 149 -9.02 -23.71 9.84
N GLY A 150 -8.14 -22.76 10.21
CA GLY A 150 -8.08 -22.11 11.52
C GLY A 150 -6.69 -21.60 11.82
N GLY A 151 -6.57 -20.76 12.84
CA GLY A 151 -5.34 -20.07 13.16
C GLY A 151 -5.13 -18.79 12.33
N LEU A 152 -3.89 -18.33 12.23
CA LEU A 152 -3.55 -17.03 11.66
C LEU A 152 -2.23 -17.11 10.88
N LYS A 153 -2.24 -16.62 9.64
CA LYS A 153 -1.01 -16.36 8.89
C LYS A 153 -0.71 -14.86 8.95
N LEU A 154 0.53 -14.53 9.29
CA LEU A 154 0.98 -13.14 9.43
C LEU A 154 2.09 -12.85 8.42
N ARG A 155 2.00 -11.68 7.78
CA ARG A 155 3.07 -11.13 6.96
C ARG A 155 3.33 -9.68 7.38
N TYR A 156 4.55 -9.39 7.79
CA TYR A 156 5.00 -8.04 8.17
C TYR A 156 6.50 -7.91 7.97
N MET A 157 6.97 -6.79 7.51
CA MET A 157 8.39 -6.47 7.31
C MET A 157 9.18 -7.56 6.55
N GLY A 158 8.57 -8.19 5.53
CA GLY A 158 9.19 -9.31 4.81
C GLY A 158 9.17 -10.65 5.56
N ILE A 159 8.75 -10.68 6.82
CA ILE A 159 8.64 -11.91 7.62
C ILE A 159 7.25 -12.50 7.40
N GLN A 160 7.21 -13.79 7.11
CA GLN A 160 5.98 -14.57 7.07
C GLN A 160 5.96 -15.60 8.21
N ARG A 161 4.89 -15.58 8.99
CA ARG A 161 4.63 -16.53 10.09
C ARG A 161 3.31 -17.25 9.82
N ASP A 162 3.36 -18.55 9.66
CA ASP A 162 2.18 -19.39 9.49
C ASP A 162 1.88 -20.12 10.80
N GLY A 163 0.90 -19.62 11.53
CA GLY A 163 0.35 -20.21 12.76
C GLY A 163 -0.96 -20.97 12.53
N SER A 164 -1.25 -21.39 11.29
CA SER A 164 -2.46 -22.14 10.98
C SER A 164 -2.48 -23.51 11.65
N VAL A 165 -3.68 -24.01 11.91
CA VAL A 165 -3.90 -25.37 12.46
C VAL A 165 -3.27 -26.42 11.56
N LYS A 166 -3.35 -26.24 10.23
CA LYS A 166 -2.72 -27.12 9.26
C LYS A 166 -1.21 -27.22 9.48
N THR A 167 -0.51 -26.09 9.55
CA THR A 167 0.96 -26.09 9.77
C THR A 167 1.34 -26.71 11.09
N ARG A 168 0.51 -26.52 12.14
CA ARG A 168 0.72 -27.18 13.43
C ARG A 168 0.55 -28.69 13.35
N LEU A 169 -0.50 -29.18 12.68
CA LEU A 169 -0.75 -30.60 12.45
C LEU A 169 0.36 -31.25 11.62
N ASP A 170 0.81 -30.59 10.54
CA ASP A 170 1.91 -31.04 9.71
C ASP A 170 3.24 -31.14 10.51
N SER A 171 3.46 -30.20 11.41
CA SER A 171 4.63 -30.23 12.31
C SER A 171 4.54 -31.38 13.31
N PHE A 172 3.39 -31.66 13.87
CA PHE A 172 3.16 -32.82 14.75
C PHE A 172 3.34 -34.14 14.00
N ALA A 173 2.79 -34.27 12.80
CA ALA A 173 2.93 -35.46 11.99
C ALA A 173 4.40 -35.78 11.66
N ARG A 174 5.20 -34.75 11.34
CA ARG A 174 6.64 -34.90 11.11
C ARG A 174 7.38 -35.33 12.39
N ALA A 175 7.13 -34.67 13.51
CA ALA A 175 7.76 -35.00 14.78
C ALA A 175 7.46 -36.45 15.21
N LEU A 176 6.24 -36.94 14.98
CA LEU A 176 5.87 -38.33 15.23
C LEU A 176 6.61 -39.30 14.29
N SER A 177 6.75 -38.93 13.00
CA SER A 177 7.46 -39.77 12.03
C SER A 177 8.96 -39.87 12.32
N GLU A 178 9.57 -38.82 12.87
CA GLU A 178 10.99 -38.77 13.26
C GLU A 178 11.26 -39.45 14.58
N SER A 179 10.27 -39.64 15.47
CA SER A 179 10.44 -40.30 16.78
C SER A 179 10.13 -41.81 16.74
N VAL A 180 9.78 -42.38 15.60
CA VAL A 180 9.42 -43.81 15.42
C VAL A 180 10.57 -44.60 14.75
N ILE A 181 11.79 -44.06 14.68
CA ILE A 181 12.96 -44.75 14.16
C ILE A 181 13.93 -45.04 15.38
#